data_af251490694b0edc3f3113165a903fa7
#
_entry.id   af251490694b0edc3f3113165a903fa7
#
_cell.length_a   1.000
_cell.length_b   1.000
_cell.length_c   1.000
_cell.angle_alpha   90.00
_cell.angle_beta   90.00
_cell.angle_gamma   90.00
#
_symmetry.space_group_name_H-M   'P 1'
#
loop_
_entity.id
_entity.type
_entity.pdbx_description
1 polymer ?
#
loop_
_entity_poly.entity_id
_entity_poly.type
_entity_poly.pdbx_seq_one_letter_code
_entity_poly.pdbx_strand_id
1 'polypeptide(L)'
;QNKNAWTIHNILRPMYENNDLKACKIINNYLFVHAGISKTWCENYNIDINNLEEDINNLFSKEIFAFSFQASPYINKLSFRNSPNPYGDDIWQSPMWIRPYSLMFDKLDNFIQIVGHTRHDDLTFKDNIWFIDCQETQEKPLILEI
;
A
#
# COMPACT_ATOMS: atom_id res chain seq x y z
N GLN A 1 8.71 -19.50 -15.21
CA GLN A 1 7.53 -19.28 -14.34
C GLN A 1 7.89 -19.74 -12.94
N ASN A 2 7.77 -18.81 -11.99
CA ASN A 2 8.18 -19.07 -10.60
C ASN A 2 7.13 -19.96 -9.91
N LYS A 3 7.41 -21.26 -9.79
CA LYS A 3 6.52 -22.24 -9.14
C LYS A 3 6.11 -21.82 -7.72
N ASN A 4 6.96 -21.07 -7.01
CA ASN A 4 6.69 -20.60 -5.65
C ASN A 4 5.60 -19.52 -5.62
N ALA A 5 5.54 -18.61 -6.59
CA ALA A 5 4.50 -17.57 -6.66
C ALA A 5 3.10 -18.19 -6.85
N TRP A 6 3.00 -19.24 -7.66
CA TRP A 6 1.72 -19.94 -7.87
C TRP A 6 1.26 -20.70 -6.63
N THR A 7 2.20 -21.30 -5.90
CA THR A 7 1.90 -21.99 -4.64
C THR A 7 1.41 -21.03 -3.57
N ILE A 8 2.07 -19.88 -3.40
CA ILE A 8 1.65 -18.83 -2.45
C ILE A 8 0.27 -18.28 -2.81
N HIS A 9 0.01 -18.03 -4.08
CA HIS A 9 -1.30 -17.58 -4.54
C HIS A 9 -2.41 -18.57 -4.17
N ASN A 10 -2.18 -19.88 -4.38
CA ASN A 10 -3.17 -20.90 -4.05
C ASN A 10 -3.41 -21.05 -2.54
N ILE A 11 -2.40 -20.79 -1.70
CA ILE A 11 -2.54 -20.80 -0.25
C ILE A 11 -3.33 -19.57 0.23
N LEU A 12 -3.03 -18.41 -0.32
CA LEU A 12 -3.66 -17.16 0.10
C LEU A 12 -5.07 -16.97 -0.47
N ARG A 13 -5.34 -17.59 -1.61
CA ARG A 13 -6.60 -17.43 -2.33
C ARG A 13 -7.86 -17.67 -1.47
N PRO A 14 -7.99 -18.78 -0.73
CA PRO A 14 -9.14 -18.96 0.16
C PRO A 14 -9.26 -17.86 1.22
N MET A 15 -8.14 -17.36 1.74
CA MET A 15 -8.12 -16.35 2.80
C MET A 15 -8.68 -15.01 2.32
N TYR A 16 -8.30 -14.53 1.12
CA TYR A 16 -8.86 -13.26 0.63
C TYR A 16 -10.27 -13.43 0.03
N GLU A 17 -10.58 -14.57 -0.57
CA GLU A 17 -11.94 -14.87 -1.05
C GLU A 17 -12.95 -14.96 0.11
N ASN A 18 -12.52 -15.42 1.29
CA ASN A 18 -13.32 -15.51 2.51
C ASN A 18 -13.26 -14.23 3.38
N ASN A 19 -12.61 -13.16 2.95
CA ASN A 19 -12.35 -11.95 3.74
C ASN A 19 -11.53 -12.15 5.03
N ASP A 20 -10.79 -13.24 5.17
CA ASP A 20 -9.87 -13.47 6.28
C ASP A 20 -8.58 -12.64 6.14
N LEU A 21 -8.18 -12.38 4.89
CA LEU A 21 -7.07 -11.52 4.54
C LEU A 21 -7.58 -10.27 3.81
N LYS A 22 -7.21 -9.11 4.32
CA LYS A 22 -7.62 -7.81 3.79
C LYS A 22 -6.43 -7.02 3.29
N ALA A 23 -6.62 -6.26 2.21
CA ALA A 23 -5.61 -5.35 1.68
C ALA A 23 -5.46 -4.10 2.54
N CYS A 24 -6.55 -3.64 3.16
CA CYS A 24 -6.52 -2.52 4.09
C CYS A 24 -7.61 -2.64 5.16
N LYS A 25 -7.45 -1.85 6.24
CA LYS A 25 -8.43 -1.67 7.31
C LYS A 25 -8.50 -0.20 7.71
N ILE A 26 -9.70 0.32 7.93
CA ILE A 26 -9.93 1.66 8.46
C ILE A 26 -10.50 1.56 9.87
N ILE A 27 -9.91 2.33 10.78
CA ILE A 27 -10.42 2.53 12.15
C ILE A 27 -10.45 4.04 12.38
N ASN A 28 -11.63 4.63 12.52
CA ASN A 28 -11.85 6.08 12.50
C ASN A 28 -11.26 6.71 11.21
N ASN A 29 -10.22 7.53 11.31
CA ASN A 29 -9.50 8.10 10.17
C ASN A 29 -8.12 7.47 9.93
N TYR A 30 -7.78 6.39 10.64
CA TYR A 30 -6.54 5.66 10.45
C TYR A 30 -6.73 4.58 9.40
N LEU A 31 -5.92 4.62 8.34
CA LEU A 31 -5.90 3.64 7.26
C LEU A 31 -4.65 2.76 7.39
N PHE A 32 -4.88 1.52 7.77
CA PHE A 32 -3.84 0.49 7.86
C PHE A 32 -3.68 -0.21 6.51
N VAL A 33 -2.49 -0.21 5.96
CA VAL A 33 -2.18 -0.81 4.66
C VAL A 33 -0.70 -1.17 4.58
N HIS A 34 -0.33 -2.14 3.73
CA HIS A 34 1.04 -2.65 3.67
C HIS A 34 2.08 -1.57 3.30
N ALA A 35 1.96 -0.93 2.15
CA ALA A 35 2.93 0.08 1.68
C ALA A 35 2.35 1.49 1.55
N GLY A 36 1.03 1.62 1.43
CA GLY A 36 0.30 2.89 1.28
C GLY A 36 -0.63 2.91 0.07
N ILE A 37 -1.54 3.88 0.04
CA ILE A 37 -2.51 4.06 -1.02
C ILE A 37 -2.43 5.50 -1.54
N SER A 38 -2.17 5.66 -2.84
CA SER A 38 -2.17 6.95 -3.52
C SER A 38 -3.55 7.30 -4.07
N LYS A 39 -3.82 8.59 -4.28
CA LYS A 39 -5.01 9.08 -4.98
C LYS A 39 -5.08 8.53 -6.39
N THR A 40 -3.98 8.64 -7.13
CA THR A 40 -3.88 8.19 -8.52
C THR A 40 -4.19 6.70 -8.68
N TRP A 41 -3.73 5.86 -7.74
CA TRP A 41 -4.07 4.43 -7.77
C TRP A 41 -5.57 4.21 -7.55
N CYS A 42 -6.18 4.91 -6.58
CA CYS A 42 -7.63 4.85 -6.35
C CYS A 42 -8.43 5.27 -7.60
N GLU A 43 -8.05 6.38 -8.23
CA GLU A 43 -8.68 6.87 -9.46
C GLU A 43 -8.58 5.85 -10.61
N ASN A 44 -7.40 5.23 -10.77
CA ASN A 44 -7.15 4.24 -11.82
C ASN A 44 -8.04 2.98 -11.68
N TYR A 45 -8.37 2.61 -10.46
CA TYR A 45 -9.23 1.45 -10.17
C TYR A 45 -10.67 1.83 -9.82
N ASN A 46 -11.06 3.11 -9.99
CA ASN A 46 -12.40 3.62 -9.69
C ASN A 46 -12.85 3.34 -8.25
N ILE A 47 -11.93 3.47 -7.30
CA ILE A 47 -12.21 3.30 -5.87
C ILE A 47 -12.96 4.54 -5.36
N ASP A 48 -14.12 4.33 -4.73
CA ASP A 48 -14.83 5.41 -4.04
C ASP A 48 -14.17 5.69 -2.68
N ILE A 49 -13.69 6.91 -2.51
CA ILE A 49 -13.05 7.36 -1.25
C ILE A 49 -14.01 7.28 -0.05
N ASN A 50 -15.32 7.44 -0.27
CA ASN A 50 -16.32 7.33 0.79
C ASN A 50 -16.59 5.87 1.19
N ASN A 51 -16.21 4.91 0.34
CA ASN A 51 -16.36 3.48 0.56
C ASN A 51 -15.02 2.72 0.45
N LEU A 52 -13.93 3.40 0.78
CA LEU A 52 -12.55 3.02 0.49
C LEU A 52 -12.21 1.59 0.94
N GLU A 53 -12.49 1.25 2.21
CA GLU A 53 -12.14 -0.07 2.77
C GLU A 53 -12.84 -1.20 2.02
N GLU A 54 -14.14 -1.04 1.75
CA GLU A 54 -14.93 -2.06 1.08
C GLU A 54 -14.50 -2.23 -0.37
N ASP A 55 -14.35 -1.14 -1.11
CA ASP A 55 -13.97 -1.16 -2.52
C ASP A 55 -12.58 -1.78 -2.73
N ILE A 56 -11.60 -1.41 -1.89
CA ILE A 56 -10.25 -1.97 -1.97
C ILE A 56 -10.24 -3.45 -1.64
N ASN A 57 -10.92 -3.88 -0.58
CA ASN A 57 -10.96 -5.30 -0.21
C ASN A 57 -11.76 -6.14 -1.22
N ASN A 58 -12.82 -5.58 -1.83
CA ASN A 58 -13.52 -6.21 -2.94
C ASN A 58 -12.65 -6.36 -4.18
N LEU A 59 -11.88 -5.31 -4.54
CA LEU A 59 -10.91 -5.37 -5.62
C LEU A 59 -9.84 -6.42 -5.33
N PHE A 60 -9.31 -6.45 -4.10
CA PHE A 60 -8.30 -7.42 -3.68
C PHE A 60 -8.79 -8.86 -3.82
N SER A 61 -10.04 -9.14 -3.49
CA SER A 61 -10.64 -10.48 -3.62
C SER A 61 -10.87 -10.93 -5.06
N LYS A 62 -11.04 -9.99 -6.01
CA LYS A 62 -11.39 -10.26 -7.40
C LYS A 62 -10.22 -10.12 -8.37
N GLU A 63 -9.36 -9.12 -8.15
CA GLU A 63 -8.33 -8.70 -9.09
C GLU A 63 -6.98 -8.58 -8.38
N ILE A 64 -6.45 -9.67 -7.85
CA ILE A 64 -5.19 -9.67 -7.08
C ILE A 64 -4.01 -9.06 -7.86
N PHE A 65 -4.06 -9.04 -9.18
CA PHE A 65 -3.01 -8.42 -10.01
C PHE A 65 -2.96 -6.89 -9.88
N ALA A 66 -4.05 -6.25 -9.41
CA ALA A 66 -4.05 -4.84 -9.05
C ALA A 66 -3.12 -4.55 -7.86
N PHE A 67 -2.78 -5.59 -7.07
CA PHE A 67 -1.93 -5.55 -5.88
C PHE A 67 -0.56 -6.18 -6.15
N SER A 68 0.08 -5.73 -7.21
CA SER A 68 1.40 -6.24 -7.61
C SER A 68 2.46 -5.94 -6.55
N PHE A 69 3.28 -6.96 -6.24
CA PHE A 69 4.49 -6.84 -5.41
C PHE A 69 5.74 -6.48 -6.24
N GLN A 70 5.56 -5.83 -7.35
CA GLN A 70 6.65 -5.44 -8.25
C GLN A 70 6.46 -3.98 -8.67
N ALA A 71 7.58 -3.34 -8.99
CA ALA A 71 7.55 -2.04 -9.63
C ALA A 71 6.64 -2.07 -10.87
N SER A 72 5.81 -1.05 -11.03
CA SER A 72 4.89 -0.98 -12.16
C SER A 72 5.63 -1.04 -13.50
N PRO A 73 5.17 -1.86 -14.46
CA PRO A 73 5.73 -1.87 -15.81
C PRO A 73 5.47 -0.56 -16.58
N TYR A 74 4.63 0.33 -16.06
CA TYR A 74 4.29 1.61 -16.68
C TYR A 74 5.27 2.75 -16.39
N ILE A 75 6.32 2.50 -15.61
CA ILE A 75 7.38 3.45 -15.24
C ILE A 75 7.89 4.26 -16.44
N ASN A 76 8.02 3.64 -17.60
CA ASN A 76 8.54 4.29 -18.80
C ASN A 76 7.55 5.25 -19.49
N LYS A 77 6.26 5.23 -19.13
CA LYS A 77 5.23 6.08 -19.78
C LYS A 77 4.83 7.30 -18.98
N LEU A 78 4.95 7.22 -17.65
CA LEU A 78 4.49 8.24 -16.71
C LEU A 78 5.57 8.61 -15.68
N SER A 79 6.83 8.29 -15.97
CA SER A 79 7.91 8.69 -15.07
C SER A 79 7.78 10.19 -14.81
N PHE A 80 7.45 10.55 -13.59
CA PHE A 80 7.68 11.89 -13.11
C PHE A 80 9.14 12.20 -13.44
N ARG A 81 9.37 13.10 -14.39
CA ARG A 81 10.71 13.52 -14.81
C ARG A 81 11.58 13.99 -13.65
N ASN A 82 10.97 14.13 -12.47
CA ASN A 82 11.58 14.60 -11.23
C ASN A 82 11.49 13.59 -10.08
N SER A 83 11.08 12.33 -10.31
CA SER A 83 11.18 11.32 -9.25
C SER A 83 12.68 11.05 -8.99
N PRO A 84 13.18 11.29 -7.78
CA PRO A 84 14.60 11.05 -7.46
C PRO A 84 14.94 9.56 -7.40
N ASN A 85 13.94 8.67 -7.56
CA ASN A 85 14.14 7.24 -7.46
C ASN A 85 14.15 6.56 -8.84
N PRO A 86 15.32 6.17 -9.36
CA PRO A 86 15.45 5.47 -10.64
C PRO A 86 14.91 4.03 -10.63
N TYR A 87 14.49 3.51 -9.46
CA TYR A 87 14.05 2.13 -9.28
C TYR A 87 12.54 1.94 -9.40
N GLY A 88 11.83 2.88 -10.03
CA GLY A 88 10.45 2.69 -10.41
C GLY A 88 9.43 2.98 -9.33
N ASP A 89 9.77 3.86 -8.41
CA ASP A 89 8.83 4.42 -7.46
C ASP A 89 8.00 5.50 -8.16
N ASP A 90 6.71 5.26 -8.29
CA ASP A 90 5.74 6.19 -8.88
C ASP A 90 4.38 6.12 -8.18
N ILE A 91 3.52 7.11 -8.44
CA ILE A 91 2.20 7.23 -7.80
C ILE A 91 1.18 6.18 -8.29
N TRP A 92 1.48 5.42 -9.34
CA TRP A 92 0.65 4.34 -9.87
C TRP A 92 0.93 3.00 -9.20
N GLN A 93 1.93 2.94 -8.33
CA GLN A 93 2.30 1.72 -7.63
C GLN A 93 1.15 1.23 -6.74
N SER A 94 1.06 -0.09 -6.67
CA SER A 94 0.04 -0.75 -5.86
C SER A 94 0.22 -0.49 -4.35
N PRO A 95 -0.83 -0.69 -3.55
CA PRO A 95 -0.75 -0.65 -2.08
C PRO A 95 0.27 -1.60 -1.46
N MET A 96 0.80 -2.55 -2.24
CA MET A 96 1.81 -3.52 -1.80
C MET A 96 3.25 -3.10 -2.13
N TRP A 97 3.45 -2.00 -2.90
CA TRP A 97 4.78 -1.64 -3.39
C TRP A 97 5.13 -0.17 -3.33
N ILE A 98 4.18 0.75 -3.26
CA ILE A 98 4.45 2.20 -3.31
C ILE A 98 5.49 2.62 -2.27
N ARG A 99 6.41 3.51 -2.66
CA ARG A 99 7.49 3.98 -1.81
C ARG A 99 7.12 5.29 -1.11
N PRO A 100 7.77 5.61 0.02
CA PRO A 100 7.42 6.77 0.84
C PRO A 100 7.35 8.09 0.08
N TYR A 101 8.27 8.33 -0.84
CA TYR A 101 8.31 9.59 -1.59
C TYR A 101 7.05 9.78 -2.46
N SER A 102 6.71 8.77 -3.26
CA SER A 102 5.51 8.82 -4.11
C SER A 102 4.23 8.83 -3.29
N LEU A 103 4.19 8.07 -2.17
CA LEU A 103 3.07 8.09 -1.27
C LEU A 103 2.84 9.47 -0.64
N MET A 104 3.87 10.12 -0.12
CA MET A 104 3.78 11.48 0.45
C MET A 104 3.33 12.50 -0.59
N PHE A 105 3.79 12.35 -1.83
CA PHE A 105 3.43 13.25 -2.93
C PHE A 105 1.96 13.16 -3.35
N ASP A 106 1.39 11.95 -3.32
CA ASP A 106 0.05 11.66 -3.85
C ASP A 106 -0.88 10.96 -2.83
N LYS A 107 -0.71 11.26 -1.55
CA LYS A 107 -1.48 10.64 -0.46
C LYS A 107 -2.96 10.98 -0.49
N LEU A 108 -3.76 10.15 0.18
CA LEU A 108 -5.16 10.43 0.49
C LEU A 108 -5.25 11.48 1.62
N ASP A 109 -5.94 12.59 1.39
CA ASP A 109 -5.98 13.72 2.33
C ASP A 109 -6.79 13.45 3.60
N ASN A 110 -7.81 12.60 3.52
CA ASN A 110 -8.77 12.38 4.60
C ASN A 110 -8.34 11.31 5.61
N PHE A 111 -7.16 10.70 5.41
CA PHE A 111 -6.68 9.60 6.22
C PHE A 111 -5.29 9.85 6.78
N ILE A 112 -5.05 9.30 7.97
CA ILE A 112 -3.71 9.07 8.49
C ILE A 112 -3.35 7.65 8.10
N GLN A 113 -2.40 7.48 7.18
CA GLN A 113 -1.99 6.15 6.73
C GLN A 113 -0.93 5.56 7.67
N ILE A 114 -1.07 4.27 7.99
CA ILE A 114 -0.11 3.50 8.79
C ILE A 114 0.45 2.41 7.89
N VAL A 115 1.74 2.54 7.55
CA VAL A 115 2.38 1.75 6.51
C VAL A 115 3.70 1.13 6.98
N GLY A 116 4.01 -0.05 6.44
CA GLY A 116 5.30 -0.72 6.57
C GLY A 116 6.09 -0.71 5.26
N HIS A 117 6.58 -1.89 4.85
CA HIS A 117 7.23 -2.18 3.56
C HIS A 117 8.58 -1.51 3.30
N THR A 118 8.73 -0.25 3.61
CA THR A 118 10.00 0.48 3.44
C THR A 118 10.60 0.72 4.79
N ARG A 119 11.81 0.16 4.99
CA ARG A 119 12.51 0.24 6.26
C ARG A 119 12.91 1.67 6.60
N HIS A 120 12.69 2.04 7.85
CA HIS A 120 13.12 3.27 8.50
C HIS A 120 13.95 2.94 9.76
N ASP A 121 14.81 3.87 10.17
CA ASP A 121 15.62 3.69 11.38
C ASP A 121 14.79 3.84 12.66
N ASP A 122 13.65 4.54 12.59
CA ASP A 122 12.75 4.79 13.73
C ASP A 122 11.29 4.93 13.24
N LEU A 123 10.35 4.81 14.17
CA LEU A 123 8.95 5.19 13.93
C LEU A 123 8.91 6.64 13.45
N THR A 124 8.42 6.86 12.25
CA THR A 124 8.44 8.17 11.60
C THR A 124 7.04 8.61 11.24
N PHE A 125 6.64 9.80 11.72
CA PHE A 125 5.40 10.45 11.31
C PHE A 125 5.70 11.63 10.40
N LYS A 126 5.22 11.58 9.17
CA LYS A 126 5.40 12.66 8.21
C LYS A 126 4.24 12.72 7.21
N ASP A 127 3.76 13.92 6.93
CA ASP A 127 2.69 14.16 5.94
C ASP A 127 1.42 13.33 6.19
N ASN A 128 0.98 13.18 7.46
CA ASN A 128 -0.11 12.30 7.87
C ASN A 128 0.11 10.82 7.55
N ILE A 129 1.36 10.38 7.51
CA ILE A 129 1.73 8.97 7.31
C ILE A 129 2.64 8.53 8.45
N TRP A 130 2.30 7.41 9.11
CA TRP A 130 3.17 6.67 10.00
C TRP A 130 3.91 5.60 9.22
N PHE A 131 5.24 5.67 9.21
CA PHE A 131 6.13 4.63 8.70
C PHE A 131 6.59 3.78 9.88
N ILE A 132 6.16 2.51 9.92
CA ILE A 132 6.32 1.64 11.09
C ILE A 132 7.27 0.45 10.86
N ASP A 133 7.87 0.31 9.67
CA ASP A 133 8.83 -0.75 9.39
C ASP A 133 10.22 -0.37 9.94
N CYS A 134 10.43 -0.61 11.26
CA CYS A 134 11.66 -0.29 11.98
C CYS A 134 12.12 -1.44 12.90
N GLN A 135 11.73 -2.68 12.59
CA GLN A 135 11.89 -3.86 13.47
C GLN A 135 13.32 -4.16 13.90
N GLU A 136 14.32 -3.81 13.08
CA GLU A 136 15.71 -4.10 13.43
C GLU A 136 16.38 -3.01 14.29
N THR A 137 15.73 -1.86 14.42
CA THR A 137 16.29 -0.70 15.11
C THR A 137 15.57 -0.34 16.41
N GLN A 138 14.26 -0.68 16.50
CA GLN A 138 13.46 -0.38 17.69
C GLN A 138 12.42 -1.47 17.99
N GLU A 139 12.35 -1.87 19.24
CA GLU A 139 11.31 -2.78 19.77
C GLU A 139 10.06 -2.04 20.29
N LYS A 140 9.90 -0.76 19.97
CA LYS A 140 8.78 0.05 20.48
C LYS A 140 7.57 -0.06 19.57
N PRO A 141 6.42 -0.55 20.08
CA PRO A 141 5.19 -0.53 19.31
C PRO A 141 4.67 0.90 19.11
N LEU A 142 4.03 1.15 17.97
CA LEU A 142 3.20 2.33 17.81
C LEU A 142 1.91 2.15 18.60
N ILE A 143 1.65 3.03 19.57
CA ILE A 143 0.39 3.05 20.32
C ILE A 143 -0.42 4.25 19.84
N LEU A 144 -1.61 3.98 19.34
CA LEU A 144 -2.57 4.98 18.90
C LEU A 144 -3.75 5.00 19.87
N GLU A 145 -4.11 6.18 20.36
CA GLU A 145 -5.40 6.39 21.04
C GLU A 145 -6.47 6.61 19.97
N ILE A 146 -7.43 5.69 19.90
CA ILE A 146 -8.52 5.68 18.93
C ILE A 146 -9.88 5.79 19.62
#